data_e18c71434a55e0d0ae9b54066a92a5eb
#
_entry.id   e18c71434a55e0d0ae9b54066a92a5eb
#
_cell.length_a   1.000
_cell.length_b   1.000
_cell.length_c   1.000
_cell.angle_alpha   90.00
_cell.angle_beta   90.00
_cell.angle_gamma   90.00
#
_symmetry.space_group_name_H-M   'P 1'
#
loop_
_entity.id
_entity.type
_entity.pdbx_description
1 polymer ?
#
loop_
_entity_poly.entity_id
_entity_poly.type
_entity_poly.pdbx_seq_one_letter_code
_entity_poly.pdbx_strand_id
1 'polypeptide(L)'
;MAKFTFRHHKLAAAICTAALLMPVSVQAKRLTILYVPLDNRPVCSAYVQQTMEAANCKIILPPEKYIATNEKNGNPDGIWDWLEHKAPKADAAVISTDSLVYGGLVGSRTHNISQEELQKRVNHLYKLKTTLPIKLYAFSTIMRTPRASKGRVEPPYYSTIGPSIFAYSQLLDKQDQGKLSPAEKLTMQALERNMKKAELGDWLKRREKNLLINQELTRMARNGKFHYLAIGKDDNATLSATHMEGRKISLSTCLLYTSDA
;
A
#
# COMPACT_ATOMS: atom_id res chain seq x y z
N MET A 1 -62.39 48.67 -34.81
CA MET A 1 -61.40 48.95 -33.76
C MET A 1 -60.69 47.66 -33.35
N ALA A 2 -59.45 47.62 -33.65
CA ALA A 2 -58.26 47.01 -33.07
C ALA A 2 -58.34 45.55 -32.59
N LYS A 3 -57.86 44.64 -33.45
CA LYS A 3 -57.29 43.34 -33.10
C LYS A 3 -55.77 43.52 -32.92
N PHE A 4 -55.28 43.61 -31.66
CA PHE A 4 -53.86 43.56 -31.39
C PHE A 4 -53.63 43.17 -29.92
N THR A 5 -53.57 41.85 -29.58
CA THR A 5 -53.03 41.42 -28.25
C THR A 5 -52.78 39.91 -28.17
N PHE A 6 -52.45 39.18 -29.19
CA PHE A 6 -52.26 37.73 -29.04
C PHE A 6 -50.89 37.19 -29.54
N ARG A 7 -49.93 38.06 -29.86
CA ARG A 7 -48.66 37.62 -30.45
C ARG A 7 -47.48 37.57 -29.49
N HIS A 8 -47.57 38.31 -28.36
CA HIS A 8 -46.43 38.43 -27.43
C HIS A 8 -46.32 37.32 -26.39
N HIS A 9 -47.46 36.67 -25.99
CA HIS A 9 -47.42 35.61 -25.00
C HIS A 9 -46.85 34.29 -25.54
N LYS A 10 -46.99 34.00 -26.84
CA LYS A 10 -46.44 32.78 -27.42
C LYS A 10 -44.92 32.84 -27.58
N LEU A 11 -44.35 34.02 -27.81
CA LEU A 11 -42.90 34.22 -27.90
C LEU A 11 -42.22 34.11 -26.54
N ALA A 12 -42.82 34.66 -25.49
CA ALA A 12 -42.31 34.59 -24.13
C ALA A 12 -42.33 33.14 -23.58
N ALA A 13 -43.38 32.38 -23.87
CA ALA A 13 -43.49 30.95 -23.48
C ALA A 13 -42.46 30.08 -24.21
N ALA A 14 -42.17 30.33 -25.48
CA ALA A 14 -41.15 29.62 -26.24
C ALA A 14 -39.71 29.90 -25.77
N ILE A 15 -39.42 31.10 -25.33
CA ILE A 15 -38.10 31.50 -24.78
C ILE A 15 -37.90 30.86 -23.38
N CYS A 16 -38.92 30.83 -22.55
CA CYS A 16 -38.85 30.18 -21.22
C CYS A 16 -38.70 28.66 -21.34
N THR A 17 -39.33 27.99 -22.31
CA THR A 17 -39.19 26.53 -22.51
C THR A 17 -37.82 26.18 -23.11
N ALA A 18 -37.24 27.00 -23.96
CA ALA A 18 -35.89 26.79 -24.49
C ALA A 18 -34.78 26.96 -23.44
N ALA A 19 -34.98 27.86 -22.47
CA ALA A 19 -34.03 28.08 -21.36
C ALA A 19 -34.04 26.88 -20.35
N LEU A 20 -35.15 26.17 -20.23
CA LEU A 20 -35.26 24.97 -19.37
C LEU A 20 -34.65 23.71 -19.98
N LEU A 21 -34.35 23.71 -21.28
CA LEU A 21 -33.78 22.58 -22.01
C LEU A 21 -32.26 22.71 -22.26
N MET A 22 -31.63 23.77 -21.77
CA MET A 22 -30.17 23.83 -21.81
C MET A 22 -29.61 22.77 -20.88
N PRO A 23 -28.84 21.77 -21.38
CA PRO A 23 -28.17 20.83 -20.52
C PRO A 23 -27.20 21.64 -19.63
N VAL A 24 -27.51 21.73 -18.36
CA VAL A 24 -26.56 22.19 -17.35
C VAL A 24 -25.43 21.16 -17.39
N SER A 25 -24.40 21.44 -18.15
CA SER A 25 -23.18 20.63 -18.08
C SER A 25 -22.59 20.82 -16.69
N VAL A 26 -22.97 19.94 -15.76
CA VAL A 26 -22.29 19.85 -14.47
C VAL A 26 -20.88 19.37 -14.77
N GLN A 27 -19.97 20.28 -14.93
CA GLN A 27 -18.56 19.95 -15.10
C GLN A 27 -18.11 19.35 -13.75
N ALA A 28 -17.89 18.03 -13.75
CA ALA A 28 -17.43 17.34 -12.56
C ALA A 28 -16.12 18.00 -12.06
N LYS A 29 -16.08 18.34 -10.78
CA LYS A 29 -14.89 18.93 -10.16
C LYS A 29 -13.70 17.99 -10.39
N ARG A 30 -12.63 18.54 -10.96
CA ARG A 30 -11.37 17.81 -11.12
C ARG A 30 -10.77 17.52 -9.73
N LEU A 31 -10.68 16.24 -9.36
CA LEU A 31 -10.14 15.83 -8.05
C LEU A 31 -8.62 16.06 -8.00
N THR A 32 -8.15 16.56 -6.87
CA THR A 32 -6.71 16.64 -6.56
C THR A 32 -6.31 15.49 -5.67
N ILE A 33 -5.42 14.62 -6.15
CA ILE A 33 -4.99 13.39 -5.48
C ILE A 33 -3.49 13.49 -5.18
N LEU A 34 -3.11 13.32 -3.92
CA LEU A 34 -1.73 13.10 -3.54
C LEU A 34 -1.39 11.64 -3.74
N TYR A 35 -0.26 11.34 -4.38
CA TYR A 35 0.16 9.97 -4.62
C TYR A 35 1.58 9.73 -4.12
N VAL A 36 1.72 8.84 -3.14
CA VAL A 36 3.02 8.36 -2.66
C VAL A 36 3.29 7.00 -3.30
N PRO A 37 4.18 6.92 -4.32
CA PRO A 37 4.49 5.68 -5.01
C PRO A 37 5.33 4.73 -4.14
N LEU A 38 5.34 3.45 -4.50
CA LEU A 38 6.17 2.42 -3.86
C LEU A 38 7.66 2.66 -4.13
N ASP A 39 7.99 3.09 -5.35
CA ASP A 39 9.31 3.47 -5.84
C ASP A 39 9.17 4.25 -7.15
N ASN A 40 10.31 4.63 -7.75
CA ASN A 40 10.35 5.43 -8.97
C ASN A 40 10.17 4.65 -10.29
N ARG A 41 9.97 3.33 -10.25
CA ARG A 41 9.75 2.55 -11.47
C ARG A 41 8.52 3.06 -12.23
N PRO A 42 8.53 3.07 -13.58
CA PRO A 42 7.42 3.59 -14.37
C PRO A 42 6.06 3.01 -13.99
N VAL A 43 6.00 1.72 -13.70
CA VAL A 43 4.76 1.03 -13.27
C VAL A 43 4.23 1.55 -11.93
N CYS A 44 5.11 2.01 -11.05
CA CYS A 44 4.75 2.53 -9.72
C CYS A 44 4.50 4.05 -9.72
N SER A 45 4.95 4.78 -10.74
CA SER A 45 4.88 6.25 -10.78
C SER A 45 4.27 6.78 -12.08
N ALA A 46 4.97 6.71 -13.19
CA ALA A 46 4.56 7.35 -14.45
C ALA A 46 3.25 6.79 -15.03
N TYR A 47 3.05 5.46 -14.99
CA TYR A 47 1.81 4.85 -15.53
C TYR A 47 0.60 5.17 -14.66
N VAL A 48 0.79 5.23 -13.34
CA VAL A 48 -0.28 5.66 -12.42
C VAL A 48 -0.64 7.12 -12.70
N GLN A 49 0.35 7.98 -12.88
CA GLN A 49 0.15 9.39 -13.20
C GLN A 49 -0.64 9.55 -14.50
N GLN A 50 -0.21 8.91 -15.58
CA GLN A 50 -0.90 8.94 -16.88
C GLN A 50 -2.35 8.44 -16.78
N THR A 51 -2.58 7.35 -16.06
CA THR A 51 -3.92 6.77 -15.86
C THR A 51 -4.85 7.74 -15.12
N MET A 52 -4.36 8.37 -14.07
CA MET A 52 -5.15 9.31 -13.26
C MET A 52 -5.42 10.60 -14.02
N GLU A 53 -4.46 11.10 -14.79
CA GLU A 53 -4.64 12.27 -15.67
C GLU A 53 -5.66 11.99 -16.77
N ALA A 54 -5.63 10.80 -17.39
CA ALA A 54 -6.64 10.37 -18.35
C ALA A 54 -8.05 10.26 -17.72
N ALA A 55 -8.14 9.96 -16.42
CA ALA A 55 -9.38 9.99 -15.64
C ALA A 55 -9.77 11.41 -15.17
N ASN A 56 -9.18 12.47 -15.73
CA ASN A 56 -9.41 13.88 -15.37
C ASN A 56 -9.12 14.20 -13.89
N CYS A 57 -8.16 13.50 -13.27
CA CYS A 57 -7.66 13.82 -11.93
C CYS A 57 -6.38 14.67 -12.02
N LYS A 58 -6.19 15.56 -11.06
CA LYS A 58 -4.90 16.22 -10.82
C LYS A 58 -4.12 15.38 -9.83
N ILE A 59 -3.04 14.75 -10.28
CA ILE A 59 -2.17 13.97 -9.41
C ILE A 59 -0.93 14.79 -9.01
N ILE A 60 -0.52 14.68 -7.75
CA ILE A 60 0.66 15.35 -7.21
C ILE A 60 1.49 14.30 -6.48
N LEU A 61 2.76 14.17 -6.87
CA LEU A 61 3.74 13.26 -6.27
C LEU A 61 4.69 14.02 -5.34
N PRO A 62 5.33 13.32 -4.37
CA PRO A 62 6.44 13.90 -3.63
C PRO A 62 7.62 14.22 -4.56
N PRO A 63 8.51 15.15 -4.16
CA PRO A 63 9.75 15.38 -4.88
C PRO A 63 10.53 14.09 -5.13
N GLU A 64 11.04 13.91 -6.33
CA GLU A 64 11.73 12.67 -6.76
C GLU A 64 12.87 12.26 -5.80
N LYS A 65 13.59 13.24 -5.25
CA LYS A 65 14.66 13.01 -4.28
C LYS A 65 14.24 12.27 -3.01
N TYR A 66 12.94 12.21 -2.71
CA TYR A 66 12.37 11.48 -1.56
C TYR A 66 11.88 10.09 -1.92
N ILE A 67 11.69 9.80 -3.22
CA ILE A 67 11.16 8.53 -3.69
C ILE A 67 12.29 7.50 -3.78
N ALA A 68 11.99 6.25 -3.37
CA ALA A 68 12.93 5.15 -3.48
C ALA A 68 13.27 4.81 -4.94
N THR A 69 14.48 4.31 -5.14
CA THR A 69 14.92 3.68 -6.39
C THR A 69 15.32 2.22 -6.13
N ASN A 70 15.69 1.48 -7.15
CA ASN A 70 16.27 0.13 -6.96
C ASN A 70 17.59 0.12 -6.19
N GLU A 71 18.30 1.25 -6.15
CA GLU A 71 19.65 1.36 -5.57
C GLU A 71 19.66 2.14 -4.24
N LYS A 72 18.65 2.99 -4.03
CA LYS A 72 18.61 3.90 -2.89
C LYS A 72 17.23 3.87 -2.24
N ASN A 73 17.21 3.73 -0.92
CA ASN A 73 16.00 3.93 -0.14
C ASN A 73 15.50 5.38 -0.27
N GLY A 74 14.19 5.56 -0.24
CA GLY A 74 13.55 6.86 -0.16
C GLY A 74 13.79 7.55 1.17
N ASN A 75 13.26 8.75 1.30
CA ASN A 75 13.30 9.52 2.53
C ASN A 75 11.87 9.60 3.13
N PRO A 76 11.52 8.72 4.08
CA PRO A 76 10.20 8.74 4.72
C PRO A 76 9.86 10.10 5.35
N ASP A 77 10.79 10.73 6.05
CA ASP A 77 10.55 11.98 6.75
C ASP A 77 10.22 13.11 5.75
N GLY A 78 10.98 13.20 4.66
CA GLY A 78 10.70 14.17 3.59
C GLY A 78 9.36 13.92 2.89
N ILE A 79 8.91 12.65 2.77
CA ILE A 79 7.59 12.31 2.23
C ILE A 79 6.50 12.72 3.23
N TRP A 80 6.71 12.52 4.54
CA TRP A 80 5.80 12.93 5.59
C TRP A 80 5.59 14.44 5.61
N ASP A 81 6.67 15.22 5.64
CA ASP A 81 6.62 16.69 5.62
C ASP A 81 5.86 17.19 4.38
N TRP A 82 6.14 16.59 3.21
CA TRP A 82 5.45 16.93 1.97
C TRP A 82 3.96 16.59 2.04
N LEU A 83 3.61 15.41 2.55
CA LEU A 83 2.23 14.94 2.64
C LEU A 83 1.39 15.84 3.55
N GLU A 84 1.88 16.15 4.74
CA GLU A 84 1.22 17.05 5.70
C GLU A 84 1.02 18.45 5.15
N HIS A 85 2.01 18.98 4.43
CA HIS A 85 1.91 20.30 3.81
C HIS A 85 0.88 20.35 2.66
N LYS A 86 0.75 19.26 1.89
CA LYS A 86 -0.13 19.22 0.70
C LYS A 86 -1.54 18.73 1.01
N ALA A 87 -1.73 17.90 2.02
CA ALA A 87 -3.00 17.26 2.34
C ALA A 87 -4.17 18.23 2.55
N PRO A 88 -4.00 19.42 3.19
CA PRO A 88 -5.12 20.38 3.35
C PRO A 88 -5.73 20.89 2.04
N LYS A 89 -5.01 20.77 0.92
CA LYS A 89 -5.43 21.24 -0.41
C LYS A 89 -5.78 20.10 -1.38
N ALA A 90 -5.92 18.87 -0.87
CA ALA A 90 -6.20 17.69 -1.66
C ALA A 90 -7.54 17.06 -1.28
N ASP A 91 -8.20 16.42 -2.25
CA ASP A 91 -9.44 15.69 -2.05
C ASP A 91 -9.18 14.27 -1.52
N ALA A 92 -8.05 13.66 -1.92
CA ALA A 92 -7.65 12.33 -1.50
C ALA A 92 -6.13 12.15 -1.50
N ALA A 93 -5.66 11.13 -0.75
CA ALA A 93 -4.30 10.63 -0.86
C ALA A 93 -4.32 9.12 -1.08
N VAL A 94 -3.49 8.64 -2.02
CA VAL A 94 -3.19 7.22 -2.26
C VAL A 94 -1.73 7.01 -1.91
N ILE A 95 -1.46 6.19 -0.90
CA ILE A 95 -0.13 6.11 -0.29
C ILE A 95 0.42 4.68 -0.23
N SER A 96 1.68 4.52 -0.61
CA SER A 96 2.48 3.36 -0.25
C SER A 96 2.89 3.46 1.21
N THR A 97 2.44 2.53 2.05
CA THR A 97 2.90 2.46 3.43
C THR A 97 4.35 2.03 3.51
N ASP A 98 4.84 1.20 2.57
CA ASP A 98 6.25 0.80 2.50
C ASP A 98 7.17 2.02 2.33
N SER A 99 6.77 3.01 1.53
CA SER A 99 7.54 4.24 1.34
C SER A 99 7.58 5.11 2.59
N LEU A 100 6.48 5.17 3.34
CA LEU A 100 6.35 5.97 4.55
C LEU A 100 6.97 5.29 5.79
N VAL A 101 7.04 3.97 5.81
CA VAL A 101 7.53 3.20 6.97
C VAL A 101 8.97 2.77 6.79
N TYR A 102 9.33 2.24 5.62
CA TYR A 102 10.64 1.63 5.37
C TYR A 102 11.51 2.42 4.39
N GLY A 103 10.93 3.41 3.70
CA GLY A 103 11.61 4.11 2.60
C GLY A 103 11.50 3.38 1.26
N GLY A 104 10.46 2.55 1.05
CA GLY A 104 10.15 1.87 -0.21
C GLY A 104 10.28 0.36 -0.17
N LEU A 105 10.02 -0.30 -1.32
CA LEU A 105 9.95 -1.75 -1.44
C LEU A 105 11.26 -2.45 -1.04
N VAL A 106 12.41 -1.98 -1.53
CA VAL A 106 13.71 -2.55 -1.15
C VAL A 106 14.00 -2.30 0.32
N GLY A 107 13.64 -1.12 0.83
CA GLY A 107 13.72 -0.79 2.25
C GLY A 107 13.00 -1.80 3.14
N SER A 108 11.79 -2.21 2.78
CA SER A 108 11.02 -3.19 3.54
C SER A 108 11.72 -4.55 3.68
N ARG A 109 12.60 -4.91 2.72
CA ARG A 109 13.34 -6.17 2.69
C ARG A 109 14.71 -6.11 3.37
N THR A 110 15.27 -4.91 3.55
CA THR A 110 16.67 -4.71 3.93
C THR A 110 16.89 -3.87 5.18
N HIS A 111 15.84 -3.30 5.77
CA HIS A 111 15.98 -2.38 6.91
C HIS A 111 16.43 -3.08 8.20
N ASN A 112 17.08 -2.28 9.07
CA ASN A 112 17.43 -2.62 10.45
C ASN A 112 16.72 -1.72 11.48
N ILE A 113 15.59 -1.10 11.08
CA ILE A 113 14.82 -0.18 11.90
C ILE A 113 14.27 -0.94 13.12
N SER A 114 14.28 -0.30 14.28
CA SER A 114 13.70 -0.89 15.50
C SER A 114 12.17 -1.00 15.40
N GLN A 115 11.56 -1.90 16.19
CA GLN A 115 10.11 -2.04 16.23
C GLN A 115 9.42 -0.76 16.72
N GLU A 116 10.03 -0.07 17.68
CA GLU A 116 9.54 1.17 18.26
C GLU A 116 9.47 2.29 17.21
N GLU A 117 10.53 2.42 16.38
CA GLU A 117 10.55 3.42 15.32
C GLU A 117 9.56 3.08 14.21
N LEU A 118 9.41 1.80 13.83
CA LEU A 118 8.39 1.36 12.88
C LEU A 118 6.97 1.69 13.39
N GLN A 119 6.70 1.40 14.66
CA GLN A 119 5.41 1.70 15.29
C GLN A 119 5.15 3.21 15.35
N LYS A 120 6.17 4.02 15.63
CA LYS A 120 6.07 5.48 15.61
C LYS A 120 5.66 5.98 14.23
N ARG A 121 6.25 5.44 13.14
CA ARG A 121 5.90 5.81 11.77
C ARG A 121 4.47 5.40 11.40
N VAL A 122 4.01 4.23 11.83
CA VAL A 122 2.61 3.82 11.64
C VAL A 122 1.64 4.69 12.45
N ASN A 123 2.01 5.05 13.68
CA ASN A 123 1.20 5.97 14.49
C ASN A 123 1.09 7.37 13.86
N HIS A 124 2.06 7.76 13.06
CA HIS A 124 1.99 9.00 12.28
C HIS A 124 0.87 8.96 11.23
N LEU A 125 0.66 7.81 10.56
CA LEU A 125 -0.51 7.59 9.69
C LEU A 125 -1.84 7.77 10.43
N TYR A 126 -1.91 7.27 11.66
CA TYR A 126 -3.10 7.44 12.49
C TYR A 126 -3.41 8.91 12.76
N LYS A 127 -2.39 9.71 13.11
CA LYS A 127 -2.52 11.14 13.35
C LYS A 127 -2.97 11.89 12.10
N LEU A 128 -2.39 11.61 10.95
CA LEU A 128 -2.74 12.26 9.69
C LEU A 128 -4.25 12.19 9.43
N LYS A 129 -4.86 11.01 9.63
CA LYS A 129 -6.30 10.82 9.42
C LYS A 129 -7.17 11.54 10.45
N THR A 130 -6.67 11.73 11.67
CA THR A 130 -7.42 12.42 12.73
C THR A 130 -7.35 13.95 12.60
N THR A 131 -6.30 14.46 11.98
CA THR A 131 -6.05 15.91 11.86
C THR A 131 -6.54 16.51 10.54
N LEU A 132 -6.70 15.70 9.50
CA LEU A 132 -7.03 16.19 8.15
C LEU A 132 -8.29 15.51 7.58
N PRO A 133 -9.21 16.28 6.98
CA PRO A 133 -10.45 15.77 6.37
C PRO A 133 -10.18 15.14 4.97
N ILE A 134 -9.06 14.44 4.80
CA ILE A 134 -8.66 13.84 3.54
C ILE A 134 -9.14 12.39 3.43
N LYS A 135 -9.57 11.97 2.24
CA LYS A 135 -9.84 10.55 1.94
C LYS A 135 -8.52 9.82 1.77
N LEU A 136 -8.23 8.86 2.67
CA LEU A 136 -6.97 8.15 2.69
C LEU A 136 -7.13 6.72 2.16
N TYR A 137 -6.44 6.41 1.07
CA TYR A 137 -6.31 5.10 0.47
C TYR A 137 -4.87 4.63 0.65
N ALA A 138 -4.67 3.42 1.14
CA ALA A 138 -3.33 2.91 1.41
C ALA A 138 -3.10 1.55 0.74
N PHE A 139 -1.86 1.28 0.40
CA PHE A 139 -1.42 -0.05 0.00
C PHE A 139 -0.09 -0.38 0.67
N SER A 140 0.06 -1.66 1.00
CA SER A 140 1.23 -2.23 1.66
C SER A 140 1.64 -3.52 0.97
N THR A 141 2.87 -3.98 1.21
CA THR A 141 3.34 -5.27 0.69
C THR A 141 3.73 -6.24 1.81
N ILE A 142 3.49 -7.52 1.57
CA ILE A 142 4.06 -8.60 2.36
C ILE A 142 5.38 -8.97 1.71
N MET A 143 6.46 -8.88 2.47
CA MET A 143 7.83 -9.13 2.00
C MET A 143 7.95 -10.48 1.29
N ARG A 144 8.52 -10.50 0.11
CA ARG A 144 8.73 -11.71 -0.68
C ARG A 144 9.77 -12.67 -0.07
N THR A 145 9.75 -13.91 -0.53
CA THR A 145 10.79 -14.91 -0.23
C THR A 145 11.25 -15.54 -1.53
N PRO A 146 12.09 -14.89 -2.34
CA PRO A 146 12.50 -15.42 -3.63
C PRO A 146 13.45 -16.62 -3.46
N ARG A 147 13.40 -17.58 -4.38
CA ARG A 147 14.36 -18.70 -4.40
C ARG A 147 15.79 -18.22 -4.66
N ALA A 148 15.95 -17.22 -5.51
CA ALA A 148 17.23 -16.60 -5.81
C ALA A 148 17.03 -15.10 -5.98
N SER A 149 18.02 -14.32 -5.61
CA SER A 149 18.03 -12.88 -5.83
C SER A 149 19.39 -12.45 -6.34
N LYS A 150 19.38 -11.53 -7.31
CA LYS A 150 20.58 -10.87 -7.83
C LYS A 150 20.49 -9.38 -7.50
N GLY A 151 21.62 -8.78 -7.22
CA GLY A 151 21.71 -7.35 -6.94
C GLY A 151 21.47 -7.00 -5.46
N ARG A 152 21.19 -5.72 -5.21
CA ARG A 152 21.07 -5.14 -3.85
C ARG A 152 19.64 -5.07 -3.31
N VAL A 153 18.72 -5.83 -3.94
CA VAL A 153 17.29 -5.77 -3.59
C VAL A 153 16.88 -6.71 -2.44
N GLU A 154 17.85 -7.49 -1.94
CA GLU A 154 17.75 -8.33 -0.75
C GLU A 154 19.01 -8.12 0.12
N PRO A 155 19.01 -8.57 1.40
CA PRO A 155 20.21 -8.54 2.22
C PRO A 155 21.39 -9.27 1.57
N PRO A 156 22.65 -8.86 1.81
CA PRO A 156 23.84 -9.42 1.12
C PRO A 156 23.96 -10.95 1.23
N TYR A 157 23.61 -11.53 2.38
CA TYR A 157 23.67 -12.98 2.60
C TYR A 157 22.70 -13.77 1.70
N TYR A 158 21.69 -13.11 1.14
CA TYR A 158 20.68 -13.76 0.30
C TYR A 158 21.27 -14.33 -1.00
N SER A 159 22.35 -13.75 -1.50
CA SER A 159 23.09 -14.27 -2.66
C SER A 159 23.65 -15.67 -2.42
N THR A 160 23.97 -16.01 -1.17
CA THR A 160 24.56 -17.30 -0.76
C THR A 160 23.53 -18.28 -0.22
N ILE A 161 22.67 -17.83 0.72
CA ILE A 161 21.74 -18.71 1.42
C ILE A 161 20.27 -18.54 0.99
N GLY A 162 19.98 -17.71 -0.02
CA GLY A 162 18.61 -17.48 -0.53
C GLY A 162 17.84 -18.77 -0.86
N PRO A 163 18.43 -19.76 -1.60
CA PRO A 163 17.78 -21.05 -1.84
C PRO A 163 17.42 -21.80 -0.56
N SER A 164 18.30 -21.78 0.44
CA SER A 164 18.06 -22.41 1.76
C SER A 164 16.96 -21.71 2.54
N ILE A 165 16.95 -20.36 2.53
CA ILE A 165 15.88 -19.54 3.13
C ILE A 165 14.55 -19.86 2.45
N PHE A 166 14.51 -19.96 1.12
CA PHE A 166 13.28 -20.28 0.41
C PHE A 166 12.75 -21.66 0.80
N ALA A 167 13.61 -22.71 0.78
CA ALA A 167 13.23 -24.06 1.18
C ALA A 167 12.78 -24.11 2.65
N TYR A 168 13.49 -23.44 3.54
CA TYR A 168 13.11 -23.29 4.95
C TYR A 168 11.74 -22.63 5.10
N SER A 169 11.47 -21.56 4.35
CA SER A 169 10.21 -20.82 4.39
C SER A 169 8.99 -21.66 3.95
N GLN A 170 9.20 -22.59 3.00
CA GLN A 170 8.15 -23.52 2.58
C GLN A 170 7.79 -24.50 3.71
N LEU A 171 8.79 -25.01 4.42
CA LEU A 171 8.60 -25.90 5.56
C LEU A 171 7.98 -25.15 6.76
N LEU A 172 8.37 -23.91 6.97
CA LEU A 172 7.78 -23.03 7.98
C LEU A 172 6.28 -22.80 7.73
N ASP A 173 5.88 -22.58 6.48
CA ASP A 173 4.47 -22.45 6.10
C ASP A 173 3.69 -23.77 6.29
N LYS A 174 4.28 -24.92 5.95
CA LYS A 174 3.69 -26.24 6.25
C LYS A 174 3.54 -26.49 7.75
N GLN A 175 4.54 -26.10 8.54
CA GLN A 175 4.50 -26.19 10.01
C GLN A 175 3.34 -25.36 10.59
N ASP A 176 3.20 -24.11 10.14
CA ASP A 176 2.12 -23.21 10.54
C ASP A 176 0.72 -23.78 10.20
N GLN A 177 0.62 -24.58 9.14
CA GLN A 177 -0.61 -25.28 8.75
C GLN A 177 -0.82 -26.63 9.47
N GLY A 178 0.09 -27.08 10.33
CA GLY A 178 0.05 -28.39 10.93
C GLY A 178 0.27 -29.56 9.95
N LYS A 179 0.90 -29.28 8.78
CA LYS A 179 1.09 -30.25 7.68
C LYS A 179 2.53 -30.72 7.52
N LEU A 180 3.42 -30.42 8.47
CA LEU A 180 4.83 -30.78 8.40
C LEU A 180 5.01 -32.25 8.79
N SER A 181 5.51 -33.08 7.87
CA SER A 181 5.82 -34.49 8.13
C SER A 181 7.09 -34.63 8.99
N PRO A 182 7.29 -35.79 9.65
CA PRO A 182 8.52 -36.08 10.44
C PRO A 182 9.79 -35.92 9.60
N ALA A 183 9.80 -36.39 8.35
CA ALA A 183 10.94 -36.26 7.44
C ALA A 183 11.22 -34.79 7.08
N GLU A 184 10.18 -34.01 6.81
CA GLU A 184 10.31 -32.56 6.54
C GLU A 184 10.79 -31.80 7.77
N LYS A 185 10.41 -32.20 8.98
CA LYS A 185 10.93 -31.61 10.23
C LYS A 185 12.44 -31.82 10.36
N LEU A 186 12.95 -33.00 10.01
CA LEU A 186 14.40 -33.25 9.98
C LEU A 186 15.10 -32.41 8.92
N THR A 187 14.48 -32.24 7.75
CA THR A 187 15.00 -31.39 6.68
C THR A 187 15.05 -29.92 7.14
N MET A 188 14.01 -29.43 7.78
CA MET A 188 13.95 -28.07 8.34
C MET A 188 15.07 -27.82 9.36
N GLN A 189 15.31 -28.77 10.28
CA GLN A 189 16.40 -28.69 11.25
C GLN A 189 17.78 -28.76 10.59
N ALA A 190 17.94 -29.51 9.50
CA ALA A 190 19.17 -29.53 8.75
C ALA A 190 19.45 -28.19 8.06
N LEU A 191 18.42 -27.57 7.46
CA LEU A 191 18.53 -26.23 6.87
C LEU A 191 18.91 -25.18 7.92
N GLU A 192 18.30 -25.21 9.11
CA GLU A 192 18.67 -24.32 10.22
C GLU A 192 20.14 -24.45 10.64
N ARG A 193 20.65 -25.69 10.77
CA ARG A 193 22.05 -25.95 11.13
C ARG A 193 23.04 -25.50 10.07
N ASN A 194 22.65 -25.57 8.78
CA ASN A 194 23.51 -25.22 7.66
C ASN A 194 23.53 -23.71 7.34
N MET A 195 22.61 -22.94 7.88
CA MET A 195 22.61 -21.49 7.75
C MET A 195 23.25 -20.83 8.98
N LYS A 196 23.95 -19.73 8.80
CA LYS A 196 24.47 -18.96 9.93
C LYS A 196 23.30 -18.42 10.75
N LYS A 197 23.31 -18.71 12.04
CA LYS A 197 22.25 -18.31 12.98
C LYS A 197 21.96 -16.80 12.94
N ALA A 198 23.01 -15.97 12.75
CA ALA A 198 22.85 -14.51 12.66
C ALA A 198 22.08 -14.10 11.39
N GLU A 199 22.34 -14.73 10.24
CA GLU A 199 21.71 -14.41 8.95
C GLU A 199 20.25 -14.86 8.92
N LEU A 200 19.96 -16.10 9.36
CA LEU A 200 18.59 -16.57 9.49
C LEU A 200 17.81 -15.76 10.54
N GLY A 201 18.43 -15.45 11.68
CA GLY A 201 17.82 -14.61 12.72
C GLY A 201 17.51 -13.20 12.28
N ASP A 202 18.39 -12.58 11.46
CA ASP A 202 18.13 -11.27 10.86
C ASP A 202 16.91 -11.31 9.93
N TRP A 203 16.84 -12.33 9.05
CA TRP A 203 15.73 -12.50 8.13
C TRP A 203 14.39 -12.72 8.87
N LEU A 204 14.36 -13.61 9.88
CA LEU A 204 13.16 -13.87 10.67
C LEU A 204 12.68 -12.64 11.44
N LYS A 205 13.58 -11.93 12.12
CA LYS A 205 13.25 -10.72 12.90
C LYS A 205 12.69 -9.61 12.02
N ARG A 206 13.25 -9.43 10.81
CA ARG A 206 12.73 -8.43 9.88
C ARG A 206 11.33 -8.76 9.43
N ARG A 207 11.06 -10.02 9.09
CA ARG A 207 9.72 -10.49 8.71
C ARG A 207 8.71 -10.33 9.83
N GLU A 208 9.08 -10.71 11.05
CA GLU A 208 8.25 -10.54 12.22
C GLU A 208 7.84 -9.07 12.41
N LYS A 209 8.80 -8.15 12.34
CA LYS A 209 8.53 -6.72 12.41
C LYS A 209 7.57 -6.25 11.31
N ASN A 210 7.78 -6.67 10.08
CA ASN A 210 6.93 -6.29 8.95
C ASN A 210 5.51 -6.88 9.07
N LEU A 211 5.39 -8.11 9.57
CA LEU A 211 4.09 -8.72 9.85
C LEU A 211 3.30 -7.92 10.89
N LEU A 212 3.95 -7.53 11.99
CA LEU A 212 3.32 -6.69 13.03
C LEU A 212 2.84 -5.34 12.47
N ILE A 213 3.62 -4.73 11.58
CA ILE A 213 3.20 -3.49 10.89
C ILE A 213 1.97 -3.74 9.99
N ASN A 214 1.95 -4.79 9.20
CA ASN A 214 0.80 -5.11 8.36
C ASN A 214 -0.47 -5.44 9.17
N GLN A 215 -0.32 -6.11 10.32
CA GLN A 215 -1.41 -6.34 11.25
C GLN A 215 -1.93 -5.04 11.86
N GLU A 216 -1.05 -4.11 12.22
CA GLU A 216 -1.44 -2.80 12.71
C GLU A 216 -2.16 -1.98 11.66
N LEU A 217 -1.69 -1.96 10.41
CA LEU A 217 -2.39 -1.31 9.29
C LEU A 217 -3.78 -1.91 9.08
N THR A 218 -3.92 -3.23 9.19
CA THR A 218 -5.21 -3.92 9.12
C THR A 218 -6.14 -3.46 10.25
N ARG A 219 -5.63 -3.37 11.49
CA ARG A 219 -6.37 -2.85 12.63
C ARG A 219 -6.80 -1.39 12.42
N MET A 220 -5.94 -0.55 11.85
CA MET A 220 -6.27 0.83 11.50
C MET A 220 -7.38 0.90 10.45
N ALA A 221 -7.34 0.05 9.42
CA ALA A 221 -8.38 -0.01 8.39
C ALA A 221 -9.73 -0.36 8.99
N ARG A 222 -9.79 -1.32 9.91
CA ARG A 222 -11.00 -1.71 10.64
C ARG A 222 -11.57 -0.58 11.50
N ASN A 223 -10.71 0.23 12.07
CA ASN A 223 -11.09 1.41 12.86
C ASN A 223 -11.41 2.64 11.97
N GLY A 224 -11.65 2.44 10.66
CA GLY A 224 -12.04 3.49 9.72
C GLY A 224 -10.96 4.54 9.44
N LYS A 225 -9.68 4.22 9.70
CA LYS A 225 -8.57 5.15 9.44
C LYS A 225 -8.21 5.25 7.97
N PHE A 226 -8.54 4.24 7.18
CA PHE A 226 -8.44 4.25 5.72
C PHE A 226 -9.83 4.15 5.09
N HIS A 227 -10.03 4.79 3.94
CA HIS A 227 -11.18 4.54 3.08
C HIS A 227 -11.02 3.19 2.37
N TYR A 228 -9.77 2.81 2.12
CA TYR A 228 -9.42 1.51 1.55
C TYR A 228 -7.97 1.16 1.91
N LEU A 229 -7.73 -0.10 2.22
CA LEU A 229 -6.39 -0.66 2.41
C LEU A 229 -6.25 -1.91 1.54
N ALA A 230 -5.23 -1.93 0.68
CA ALA A 230 -4.81 -3.11 -0.06
C ALA A 230 -3.50 -3.63 0.52
N ILE A 231 -3.42 -4.93 0.86
CA ILE A 231 -2.16 -5.57 1.24
C ILE A 231 -1.85 -6.66 0.20
N GLY A 232 -0.84 -6.39 -0.62
CA GLY A 232 -0.41 -7.27 -1.69
C GLY A 232 0.71 -8.22 -1.25
N LYS A 233 0.76 -9.43 -1.80
CA LYS A 233 1.91 -10.32 -1.67
C LYS A 233 2.95 -9.98 -2.74
N ASP A 234 4.20 -9.80 -2.33
CA ASP A 234 5.31 -9.49 -3.25
C ASP A 234 5.89 -10.76 -3.93
N ASP A 235 5.36 -11.94 -3.63
CA ASP A 235 5.50 -13.18 -4.40
C ASP A 235 4.20 -14.01 -4.39
N ASN A 236 4.11 -14.97 -5.30
CA ASN A 236 2.94 -15.83 -5.48
C ASN A 236 3.23 -17.33 -5.23
N ALA A 237 4.33 -17.66 -4.55
CA ALA A 237 4.65 -19.04 -4.23
C ALA A 237 3.52 -19.68 -3.39
N THR A 238 3.12 -20.89 -3.75
CA THR A 238 2.03 -21.63 -3.08
C THR A 238 2.35 -22.02 -1.63
N LEU A 239 3.65 -22.15 -1.33
CA LEU A 239 4.19 -22.31 0.02
C LEU A 239 5.38 -21.36 0.17
N SER A 240 5.31 -20.47 1.14
CA SER A 240 6.38 -19.53 1.48
C SER A 240 6.03 -18.77 2.77
N ALA A 241 7.01 -18.10 3.36
CA ALA A 241 6.74 -17.20 4.48
C ALA A 241 5.75 -16.08 4.07
N THR A 242 5.81 -15.59 2.82
CA THR A 242 4.86 -14.62 2.27
C THR A 242 3.43 -15.16 2.24
N HIS A 243 3.26 -16.43 1.83
CA HIS A 243 1.96 -17.11 1.85
C HIS A 243 1.44 -17.29 3.28
N MET A 244 2.29 -17.74 4.20
CA MET A 244 1.97 -17.91 5.62
C MET A 244 1.51 -16.57 6.26
N GLU A 245 2.26 -15.51 6.04
CA GLU A 245 1.95 -14.18 6.57
C GLU A 245 0.65 -13.63 5.99
N GLY A 246 0.41 -13.85 4.68
CA GLY A 246 -0.85 -13.49 4.03
C GLY A 246 -2.06 -14.15 4.68
N ARG A 247 -1.95 -15.45 5.06
CA ARG A 247 -3.01 -16.15 5.82
C ARG A 247 -3.20 -15.53 7.21
N LYS A 248 -2.13 -15.23 7.94
CA LYS A 248 -2.20 -14.61 9.28
C LYS A 248 -2.88 -13.25 9.24
N ILE A 249 -2.60 -12.44 8.23
CA ILE A 249 -3.25 -11.15 8.03
C ILE A 249 -4.74 -11.34 7.69
N SER A 250 -5.08 -12.26 6.78
CA SER A 250 -6.47 -12.55 6.41
C SER A 250 -7.29 -13.06 7.60
N LEU A 251 -6.75 -13.96 8.40
CA LEU A 251 -7.42 -14.47 9.60
C LEU A 251 -7.67 -13.36 10.62
N SER A 252 -6.73 -12.44 10.82
CA SER A 252 -6.93 -11.28 11.68
C SER A 252 -8.04 -10.35 11.18
N THR A 253 -8.39 -10.41 9.90
CA THR A 253 -9.50 -9.66 9.31
C THR A 253 -10.84 -10.38 9.48
N CYS A 254 -10.87 -11.71 9.34
CA CYS A 254 -12.09 -12.52 9.39
C CYS A 254 -12.65 -12.73 10.81
N LEU A 255 -11.79 -12.83 11.83
CA LEU A 255 -12.21 -13.12 13.22
C LEU A 255 -13.13 -12.07 13.86
N LEU A 256 -13.45 -10.99 13.15
CA LEU A 256 -14.28 -9.90 13.65
C LEU A 256 -15.60 -9.70 12.91
N TYR A 257 -15.80 -10.41 11.80
CA TYR A 257 -17.13 -10.50 11.19
C TYR A 257 -18.05 -11.51 11.92
N THR A 258 -17.50 -12.27 12.86
CA THR A 258 -18.24 -13.31 13.62
C THR A 258 -18.58 -12.90 15.06
N SER A 259 -18.15 -11.73 15.53
CA SER A 259 -18.44 -11.28 16.91
C SER A 259 -19.64 -10.36 17.06
N ASP A 260 -20.28 -9.93 15.97
CA ASP A 260 -21.47 -9.05 15.97
C ASP A 260 -22.67 -9.67 15.22
N ALA A 261 -22.80 -11.01 15.21
CA ALA A 261 -23.99 -11.70 14.71
C ALA A 261 -24.74 -12.39 15.83
#